data_802dc86fb72037aa2a7f2d0d42a3eda8
#
_entry.id   802dc86fb72037aa2a7f2d0d42a3eda8
#
_cell.length_a   1.000
_cell.length_b   1.000
_cell.length_c   1.000
_cell.angle_alpha   90.00
_cell.angle_beta   90.00
_cell.angle_gamma   90.00
#
_symmetry.space_group_name_H-M   'P 1'
#
loop_
_entity.id
_entity.type
_entity.pdbx_description
1 polymer ?
#
loop_
_entity_poly.entity_id
_entity_poly.type
_entity_poly.pdbx_seq_one_letter_code
_entity_poly.pdbx_strand_id
1 'polypeptide(L)'
;SLCALLYFLIDRNPTFACIGAVFGMGANMEHSKLHGGNRLFGTVIGGFLGMGLFRFYLIFYPDGESRLLLVPLLFVGVVVLIVLAQIFWVGAVQPGSVVLCIVLFNTPVDDYVSYALNRMFDTGVGVVMSLLINWLLPRERLVDWLGRLGIKCHDTPHLDGV
;
A
#
# COMPACT_ATOMS: atom_id res chain seq x y z
N SER A 1 8.32 13.51 -8.71
CA SER A 1 8.65 12.10 -8.82
C SER A 1 8.04 11.51 -10.10
N LEU A 2 8.66 10.46 -10.66
CA LEU A 2 8.27 9.83 -11.93
C LEU A 2 6.80 9.33 -11.90
N CYS A 3 6.37 8.80 -10.76
CA CYS A 3 5.02 8.33 -10.53
C CYS A 3 3.97 9.47 -10.64
N ALA A 4 4.26 10.63 -10.06
CA ALA A 4 3.38 11.78 -10.15
C ALA A 4 3.27 12.32 -11.57
N LEU A 5 4.37 12.33 -12.31
CA LEU A 5 4.41 12.76 -13.71
C LEU A 5 3.58 11.83 -14.60
N LEU A 6 3.70 10.52 -14.40
CA LEU A 6 2.95 9.51 -15.15
C LEU A 6 1.44 9.65 -14.90
N TYR A 7 1.04 9.87 -13.65
CA TYR A 7 -0.36 10.04 -13.27
C TYR A 7 -0.95 11.37 -13.75
N PHE A 8 -0.12 12.42 -13.79
CA PHE A 8 -0.50 13.71 -14.38
C PHE A 8 -0.81 13.58 -15.88
N LEU A 9 -0.04 12.75 -16.62
CA LEU A 9 -0.30 12.49 -18.04
C LEU A 9 -1.60 11.70 -18.31
N ILE A 10 -2.07 10.93 -17.32
CA ILE A 10 -3.29 10.11 -17.41
C ILE A 10 -4.51 10.84 -16.79
N ASP A 11 -4.31 12.06 -16.29
CA ASP A 11 -5.34 12.87 -15.60
C ASP A 11 -5.98 12.13 -14.40
N ARG A 12 -5.15 11.38 -13.65
CA ARG A 12 -5.56 10.65 -12.43
C ARG A 12 -4.85 11.20 -11.19
N ASN A 13 -5.48 11.07 -10.03
CA ASN A 13 -4.90 11.51 -8.78
C ASN A 13 -3.69 10.64 -8.39
N PRO A 14 -2.47 11.20 -8.33
CA PRO A 14 -1.24 10.43 -8.10
C PRO A 14 -1.03 9.98 -6.65
N THR A 15 -1.84 10.47 -5.70
CA THR A 15 -1.59 10.36 -4.26
C THR A 15 -1.30 8.93 -3.83
N PHE A 16 -2.17 7.97 -4.18
CA PHE A 16 -2.03 6.58 -3.71
C PHE A 16 -0.92 5.82 -4.41
N ALA A 17 -0.66 6.11 -5.67
CA ALA A 17 0.47 5.55 -6.39
C ALA A 17 1.80 6.09 -5.83
N CYS A 18 1.88 7.37 -5.51
CA CYS A 18 3.05 7.97 -4.86
C CYS A 18 3.28 7.40 -3.46
N ILE A 19 2.22 7.24 -2.66
CA ILE A 19 2.29 6.58 -1.36
C ILE A 19 2.76 5.13 -1.53
N GLY A 20 2.22 4.40 -2.51
CA GLY A 20 2.65 3.04 -2.85
C GLY A 20 4.13 2.97 -3.21
N ALA A 21 4.62 3.91 -4.02
CA ALA A 21 6.01 3.99 -4.42
C ALA A 21 6.94 4.31 -3.22
N VAL A 22 6.59 5.28 -2.38
CA VAL A 22 7.42 5.69 -1.22
C VAL A 22 7.54 4.54 -0.21
N PHE A 23 6.42 3.92 0.16
CA PHE A 23 6.43 2.82 1.12
C PHE A 23 6.91 1.49 0.53
N GLY A 24 6.95 1.34 -0.80
CA GLY A 24 7.54 0.20 -1.49
C GLY A 24 9.06 0.28 -1.61
N MET A 25 9.66 1.46 -1.40
CA MET A 25 11.11 1.62 -1.45
C MET A 25 11.78 1.06 -0.20
N GLY A 26 12.72 0.16 -0.39
CA GLY A 26 13.63 -0.35 0.64
C GLY A 26 15.07 0.10 0.40
N ALA A 27 15.93 -0.14 1.38
CA ALA A 27 17.35 0.18 1.28
C ALA A 27 18.06 -0.60 0.16
N ASN A 28 17.62 -1.85 -0.08
CA ASN A 28 18.13 -2.76 -1.10
C ASN A 28 16.97 -3.33 -1.92
N MET A 29 17.28 -4.00 -3.06
CA MET A 29 16.26 -4.63 -3.90
C MET A 29 15.43 -5.69 -3.13
N GLU A 30 16.05 -6.46 -2.24
CA GLU A 30 15.36 -7.46 -1.41
C GLU A 30 14.37 -6.81 -0.46
N HIS A 31 14.79 -5.76 0.24
CA HIS A 31 13.91 -4.99 1.12
C HIS A 31 12.78 -4.31 0.33
N SER A 32 13.06 -3.81 -0.87
CA SER A 32 12.01 -3.23 -1.72
C SER A 32 10.99 -4.26 -2.18
N LYS A 33 11.42 -5.47 -2.54
CA LYS A 33 10.50 -6.58 -2.86
C LYS A 33 9.66 -6.98 -1.66
N LEU A 34 10.27 -7.04 -0.48
CA LEU A 34 9.56 -7.38 0.76
C LEU A 34 8.53 -6.31 1.14
N HIS A 35 8.95 -5.03 1.18
CA HIS A 35 8.05 -3.92 1.53
C HIS A 35 6.98 -3.70 0.47
N GLY A 36 7.34 -3.76 -0.81
CA GLY A 36 6.40 -3.68 -1.93
C GLY A 36 5.42 -4.85 -1.93
N GLY A 37 5.90 -6.08 -1.70
CA GLY A 37 5.06 -7.26 -1.55
C GLY A 37 4.08 -7.14 -0.38
N ASN A 38 4.57 -6.80 0.81
CA ASN A 38 3.71 -6.58 1.98
C ASN A 38 2.60 -5.58 1.68
N ARG A 39 2.94 -4.47 1.01
CA ARG A 39 1.98 -3.43 0.68
C ARG A 39 0.97 -3.89 -0.37
N LEU A 40 1.43 -4.56 -1.42
CA LEU A 40 0.55 -5.06 -2.49
C LEU A 40 -0.44 -6.10 -1.94
N PHE A 41 0.07 -7.15 -1.28
CA PHE A 41 -0.78 -8.20 -0.70
C PHE A 41 -1.72 -7.66 0.37
N GLY A 42 -1.23 -6.76 1.23
CA GLY A 42 -2.07 -6.09 2.22
C GLY A 42 -3.19 -5.28 1.58
N THR A 43 -2.90 -4.51 0.54
CA THR A 43 -3.91 -3.72 -0.18
C THR A 43 -4.95 -4.62 -0.85
N VAL A 44 -4.54 -5.73 -1.43
CA VAL A 44 -5.45 -6.69 -2.08
C VAL A 44 -6.34 -7.36 -1.04
N ILE A 45 -5.76 -7.94 0.01
CA ILE A 45 -6.53 -8.63 1.07
C ILE A 45 -7.45 -7.63 1.79
N GLY A 46 -6.93 -6.48 2.21
CA GLY A 46 -7.69 -5.44 2.89
C GLY A 46 -8.80 -4.84 2.02
N GLY A 47 -8.55 -4.68 0.72
CA GLY A 47 -9.51 -4.17 -0.25
C GLY A 47 -10.68 -5.15 -0.47
N PHE A 48 -10.40 -6.43 -0.71
CA PHE A 48 -11.45 -7.43 -0.87
C PHE A 48 -12.25 -7.62 0.42
N LEU A 49 -11.58 -7.69 1.56
CA LEU A 49 -12.25 -7.78 2.85
C LEU A 49 -13.10 -6.55 3.12
N GLY A 50 -12.57 -5.35 2.83
CA GLY A 50 -13.30 -4.09 2.97
C GLY A 50 -14.55 -4.03 2.09
N MET A 51 -14.46 -4.46 0.82
CA MET A 51 -15.62 -4.56 -0.07
C MET A 51 -16.68 -5.53 0.46
N GLY A 52 -16.26 -6.69 0.96
CA GLY A 52 -17.16 -7.67 1.53
C GLY A 52 -17.91 -7.15 2.76
N LEU A 53 -17.20 -6.52 3.69
CA LEU A 53 -17.76 -5.92 4.89
C LEU A 53 -18.65 -4.72 4.59
N PHE A 54 -18.25 -3.88 3.62
CA PHE A 54 -19.06 -2.73 3.19
C PHE A 54 -20.36 -3.19 2.52
N ARG A 55 -20.30 -4.23 1.68
CA ARG A 55 -21.50 -4.85 1.12
C ARG A 55 -22.43 -5.42 2.21
N PHE A 56 -21.84 -6.07 3.23
CA PHE A 56 -22.60 -6.56 4.37
C PHE A 56 -23.28 -5.41 5.12
N TYR A 57 -22.58 -4.30 5.32
CA TYR A 57 -23.15 -3.09 5.91
C TYR A 57 -24.35 -2.55 5.12
N LEU A 58 -24.25 -2.49 3.78
CA LEU A 58 -25.32 -2.00 2.91
C LEU A 58 -26.58 -2.85 2.92
N ILE A 59 -26.49 -4.15 3.28
CA ILE A 59 -27.67 -5.01 3.44
C ILE A 59 -28.56 -4.52 4.59
N PHE A 60 -27.95 -4.01 5.67
CA PHE A 60 -28.68 -3.50 6.83
C PHE A 60 -29.03 -2.02 6.73
N TYR A 61 -28.20 -1.24 6.06
CA TYR A 61 -28.35 0.20 5.92
C TYR A 61 -28.08 0.68 4.48
N PRO A 62 -29.08 0.53 3.58
CA PRO A 62 -28.91 0.90 2.16
C PRO A 62 -28.56 2.37 1.96
N ASP A 63 -29.08 3.25 2.84
CA ASP A 63 -28.87 4.70 2.74
C ASP A 63 -27.58 5.20 3.40
N GLY A 64 -26.80 4.30 4.05
CA GLY A 64 -25.51 4.66 4.66
C GLY A 64 -25.60 5.57 5.89
N GLU A 65 -26.76 5.74 6.50
CA GLU A 65 -27.01 6.72 7.57
C GLU A 65 -26.29 6.40 8.90
N SER A 66 -26.11 5.13 9.25
CA SER A 66 -25.55 4.74 10.55
C SER A 66 -24.06 4.42 10.50
N ARG A 67 -23.23 5.46 10.51
CA ARG A 67 -21.75 5.29 10.60
C ARG A 67 -21.27 4.56 11.87
N LEU A 68 -22.11 4.52 12.93
CA LEU A 68 -21.78 3.87 14.19
C LEU A 68 -21.56 2.34 14.02
N LEU A 69 -22.31 1.69 13.11
CA LEU A 69 -22.16 0.28 12.84
C LEU A 69 -20.81 -0.07 12.15
N LEU A 70 -20.20 0.89 11.46
CA LEU A 70 -18.90 0.69 10.84
C LEU A 70 -17.77 0.45 11.87
N VAL A 71 -17.92 0.92 13.11
CA VAL A 71 -16.92 0.76 14.16
C VAL A 71 -16.76 -0.71 14.58
N PRO A 72 -17.82 -1.43 15.02
CA PRO A 72 -17.72 -2.86 15.34
C PRO A 72 -17.37 -3.68 14.09
N LEU A 73 -17.84 -3.28 12.91
CA LEU A 73 -17.52 -3.94 11.65
C LEU A 73 -16.04 -3.83 11.31
N LEU A 74 -15.43 -2.65 11.55
CA LEU A 74 -13.98 -2.47 11.43
C LEU A 74 -13.22 -3.38 12.39
N PHE A 75 -13.65 -3.48 13.64
CA PHE A 75 -13.01 -4.36 14.63
C PHE A 75 -13.00 -5.82 14.14
N VAL A 76 -14.15 -6.33 13.72
CA VAL A 76 -14.27 -7.68 13.15
C VAL A 76 -13.39 -7.82 11.91
N GLY A 77 -13.41 -6.81 11.02
CA GLY A 77 -12.59 -6.79 9.81
C GLY A 77 -11.10 -6.87 10.10
N VAL A 78 -10.61 -6.14 11.09
CA VAL A 78 -9.19 -6.19 11.50
C VAL A 78 -8.82 -7.56 12.05
N VAL A 79 -9.67 -8.16 12.89
CA VAL A 79 -9.44 -9.52 13.42
C VAL A 79 -9.37 -10.54 12.28
N VAL A 80 -10.32 -10.51 11.34
CA VAL A 80 -10.33 -11.39 10.17
C VAL A 80 -9.09 -11.15 9.31
N LEU A 81 -8.71 -9.88 9.10
CA LEU A 81 -7.51 -9.53 8.35
C LEU A 81 -6.23 -10.10 9.00
N ILE A 82 -6.11 -10.02 10.32
CA ILE A 82 -4.96 -10.59 11.04
C ILE A 82 -4.90 -12.10 10.81
N VAL A 83 -6.02 -12.81 10.94
CA VAL A 83 -6.08 -14.27 10.70
C VAL A 83 -5.71 -14.61 9.25
N LEU A 84 -6.27 -13.91 8.26
CA LEU A 84 -5.95 -14.11 6.86
C LEU A 84 -4.47 -13.81 6.56
N ALA A 85 -3.95 -12.75 7.12
CA ALA A 85 -2.54 -12.39 6.92
C ALA A 85 -1.58 -13.42 7.55
N GLN A 86 -1.93 -14.02 8.68
CA GLN A 86 -1.14 -15.12 9.27
C GLN A 86 -1.05 -16.34 8.33
N ILE A 87 -2.10 -16.61 7.56
CA ILE A 87 -2.15 -17.74 6.63
C ILE A 87 -1.40 -17.43 5.32
N PHE A 88 -1.61 -16.23 4.77
CA PHE A 88 -1.10 -15.88 3.44
C PHE A 88 0.21 -15.08 3.49
N TRP A 89 0.29 -14.02 4.28
CA TRP A 89 1.43 -13.11 4.29
C TRP A 89 1.42 -12.17 5.50
N VAL A 90 2.22 -12.49 6.51
CA VAL A 90 2.25 -11.78 7.81
C VAL A 90 2.47 -10.27 7.67
N GLY A 91 3.32 -9.84 6.75
CA GLY A 91 3.60 -8.42 6.50
C GLY A 91 2.43 -7.62 5.90
N ALA A 92 1.34 -8.30 5.49
CA ALA A 92 0.16 -7.68 4.90
C ALA A 92 -0.78 -7.00 5.92
N VAL A 93 -0.63 -7.29 7.22
CA VAL A 93 -1.52 -6.76 8.28
C VAL A 93 -1.57 -5.25 8.29
N GLN A 94 -0.42 -4.59 8.34
CA GLN A 94 -0.33 -3.14 8.46
C GLN A 94 -0.95 -2.41 7.24
N PRO A 95 -0.50 -2.66 6.00
CA PRO A 95 -1.08 -2.00 4.84
C PRO A 95 -2.53 -2.42 4.57
N GLY A 96 -2.90 -3.66 4.89
CA GLY A 96 -4.27 -4.16 4.76
C GLY A 96 -5.25 -3.45 5.69
N SER A 97 -4.86 -3.21 6.95
CA SER A 97 -5.68 -2.47 7.91
C SER A 97 -5.93 -1.03 7.46
N VAL A 98 -4.92 -0.37 6.90
CA VAL A 98 -5.08 0.99 6.36
C VAL A 98 -6.09 1.03 5.21
N VAL A 99 -5.99 0.08 4.28
CA VAL A 99 -6.92 0.01 3.14
C VAL A 99 -8.32 -0.35 3.60
N LEU A 100 -8.45 -1.28 4.55
CA LEU A 100 -9.73 -1.63 5.15
C LEU A 100 -10.42 -0.41 5.77
N CYS A 101 -9.71 0.41 6.56
CA CYS A 101 -10.24 1.65 7.11
C CYS A 101 -10.68 2.62 6.01
N ILE A 102 -9.86 2.80 4.97
CA ILE A 102 -10.17 3.71 3.86
C ILE A 102 -11.44 3.24 3.14
N VAL A 103 -11.57 1.95 2.86
CA VAL A 103 -12.73 1.39 2.17
C VAL A 103 -13.99 1.51 3.02
N LEU A 104 -13.92 1.31 4.33
CA LEU A 104 -15.09 1.40 5.21
C LEU A 104 -15.57 2.83 5.46
N PHE A 105 -14.65 3.81 5.58
CA PHE A 105 -15.02 5.16 6.01
C PHE A 105 -15.03 6.21 4.90
N ASN A 106 -14.23 6.04 3.84
CA ASN A 106 -14.04 7.05 2.80
C ASN A 106 -14.68 6.68 1.46
N THR A 107 -15.36 5.55 1.37
CA THR A 107 -15.91 5.10 0.11
C THR A 107 -17.33 5.63 -0.10
N PRO A 108 -17.66 6.17 -1.29
CA PRO A 108 -19.03 6.47 -1.67
C PRO A 108 -19.86 5.18 -1.75
N VAL A 109 -21.12 5.26 -1.32
CA VAL A 109 -22.04 4.10 -1.28
C VAL A 109 -22.23 3.48 -2.66
N ASP A 110 -22.31 4.32 -3.69
CA ASP A 110 -22.62 3.90 -5.06
C ASP A 110 -21.42 3.24 -5.79
N ASP A 111 -20.19 3.63 -5.45
CA ASP A 111 -18.97 3.27 -6.20
C ASP A 111 -17.92 2.51 -5.40
N TYR A 112 -18.33 1.80 -4.31
CA TYR A 112 -17.38 1.17 -3.40
C TYR A 112 -16.47 0.13 -4.06
N VAL A 113 -16.96 -0.60 -5.07
CA VAL A 113 -16.18 -1.61 -5.80
C VAL A 113 -15.11 -0.94 -6.66
N SER A 114 -15.52 0.05 -7.48
CA SER A 114 -14.61 0.81 -8.34
C SER A 114 -13.55 1.53 -7.50
N TYR A 115 -13.95 2.09 -6.37
CA TYR A 115 -13.05 2.78 -5.46
C TYR A 115 -11.98 1.82 -4.91
N ALA A 116 -12.37 0.66 -4.38
CA ALA A 116 -11.44 -0.33 -3.83
C ALA A 116 -10.49 -0.88 -4.91
N LEU A 117 -11.01 -1.21 -6.10
CA LEU A 117 -10.20 -1.69 -7.22
C LEU A 117 -9.19 -0.63 -7.68
N ASN A 118 -9.59 0.64 -7.76
CA ASN A 118 -8.68 1.72 -8.09
C ASN A 118 -7.55 1.85 -7.05
N ARG A 119 -7.84 1.65 -5.76
CA ARG A 119 -6.81 1.64 -4.70
C ARG A 119 -5.81 0.50 -4.88
N MET A 120 -6.30 -0.70 -5.20
CA MET A 120 -5.42 -1.84 -5.47
C MET A 120 -4.53 -1.57 -6.68
N PHE A 121 -5.11 -1.04 -7.76
CA PHE A 121 -4.38 -0.71 -8.98
C PHE A 121 -3.31 0.35 -8.73
N ASP A 122 -3.68 1.48 -8.12
CA ASP A 122 -2.75 2.59 -7.83
C ASP A 122 -1.60 2.15 -6.93
N THR A 123 -1.88 1.29 -5.94
CA THR A 123 -0.84 0.71 -5.09
C THR A 123 0.08 -0.21 -5.88
N GLY A 124 -0.48 -1.05 -6.76
CA GLY A 124 0.29 -1.94 -7.63
C GLY A 124 1.25 -1.16 -8.54
N VAL A 125 0.75 -0.10 -9.19
CA VAL A 125 1.58 0.79 -10.01
C VAL A 125 2.69 1.44 -9.17
N GLY A 126 2.36 1.93 -7.97
CA GLY A 126 3.34 2.52 -7.06
C GLY A 126 4.46 1.55 -6.67
N VAL A 127 4.10 0.30 -6.34
CA VAL A 127 5.07 -0.76 -6.01
C VAL A 127 5.96 -1.10 -7.20
N VAL A 128 5.39 -1.27 -8.40
CA VAL A 128 6.17 -1.53 -9.62
C VAL A 128 7.14 -0.39 -9.88
N MET A 129 6.69 0.87 -9.74
CA MET A 129 7.57 2.04 -9.92
C MET A 129 8.70 2.09 -8.90
N SER A 130 8.45 1.69 -7.65
CA SER A 130 9.51 1.63 -6.62
C SER A 130 10.57 0.58 -6.96
N LEU A 131 10.14 -0.60 -7.43
CA LEU A 131 11.04 -1.67 -7.87
C LEU A 131 11.86 -1.25 -9.11
N LEU A 132 11.23 -0.59 -10.07
CA LEU A 132 11.91 -0.07 -11.26
C LEU A 132 12.98 0.96 -10.89
N ILE A 133 12.66 1.91 -10.01
CA ILE A 133 13.61 2.93 -9.55
C ILE A 133 14.78 2.26 -8.83
N ASN A 134 14.51 1.28 -7.96
CA ASN A 134 15.57 0.59 -7.23
C ASN A 134 16.43 -0.30 -8.15
N TRP A 135 15.84 -0.82 -9.24
CA TRP A 135 16.59 -1.57 -10.25
C TRP A 135 17.47 -0.66 -11.13
N LEU A 136 16.96 0.53 -11.50
CA LEU A 136 17.69 1.50 -12.32
C LEU A 136 18.79 2.23 -11.52
N LEU A 137 18.52 2.52 -10.25
CA LEU A 137 19.39 3.27 -9.34
C LEU A 137 19.68 2.45 -8.08
N PRO A 138 20.39 1.32 -8.20
CA PRO A 138 20.80 0.57 -7.02
C PRO A 138 21.67 1.45 -6.11
N ARG A 139 21.52 1.29 -4.80
CA ARG A 139 22.21 2.09 -3.77
C ARG A 139 23.71 2.16 -4.00
N GLU A 140 24.31 1.05 -4.43
CA GLU A 140 25.74 0.95 -4.71
C GLU A 140 26.19 1.96 -5.77
N ARG A 141 25.42 2.11 -6.86
CA ARG A 141 25.72 3.11 -7.90
C ARG A 141 25.53 4.54 -7.40
N LEU A 142 24.55 4.78 -6.53
CA LEU A 142 24.32 6.10 -5.95
C LEU A 142 25.46 6.49 -4.99
N VAL A 143 25.92 5.55 -4.17
CA VAL A 143 27.04 5.77 -3.24
C VAL A 143 28.33 6.05 -4.01
N ASP A 144 28.62 5.27 -5.07
CA ASP A 144 29.77 5.51 -5.94
C ASP A 144 29.72 6.87 -6.66
N TRP A 145 28.53 7.25 -7.10
CA TRP A 145 28.33 8.54 -7.78
C TRP A 145 28.49 9.73 -6.82
N LEU A 146 27.92 9.62 -5.62
CA LEU A 146 28.07 10.61 -4.55
C LEU A 146 29.50 10.68 -4.02
N GLY A 147 30.22 9.55 -3.94
CA GLY A 147 31.62 9.48 -3.58
C GLY A 147 32.50 10.24 -4.59
N ARG A 148 32.19 10.17 -5.89
CA ARG A 148 32.88 10.95 -6.94
C ARG A 148 32.62 12.45 -6.85
N LEU A 149 31.48 12.87 -6.27
CA LEU A 149 31.12 14.26 -5.99
C LEU A 149 31.71 14.79 -4.66
N GLY A 150 32.50 13.96 -3.94
CA GLY A 150 33.13 14.35 -2.68
C GLY A 150 32.18 14.35 -1.46
N ILE A 151 30.97 13.81 -1.60
CA ILE A 151 30.00 13.70 -0.51
C ILE A 151 30.25 12.36 0.20
N LYS A 152 30.76 12.41 1.44
CA LYS A 152 30.89 11.23 2.29
C LYS A 152 29.49 10.75 2.69
N CYS A 153 29.00 9.66 2.08
CA CYS A 153 27.85 8.96 2.59
C CYS A 153 28.21 8.26 3.91
N HIS A 154 27.37 8.43 4.92
CA HIS A 154 27.51 7.71 6.17
C HIS A 154 27.26 6.22 5.91
N ASP A 155 28.31 5.42 5.99
CA ASP A 155 28.20 3.96 5.99
C ASP A 155 27.42 3.55 7.25
N THR A 156 26.16 3.17 7.06
CA THR A 156 25.46 2.45 8.12
C THR A 156 26.17 1.11 8.27
N PRO A 157 26.65 0.75 9.48
CA PRO A 157 27.31 -0.52 9.71
C PRO A 157 26.34 -1.64 9.27
N HIS A 158 26.88 -2.62 8.55
CA HIS A 158 26.20 -3.86 8.22
C HIS A 158 25.58 -4.41 9.51
N LEU A 159 24.25 -4.36 9.61
CA LEU A 159 23.51 -5.18 10.56
C LEU A 159 23.36 -6.58 9.95
N ASP A 160 24.49 -7.23 9.74
CA ASP A 160 24.55 -8.65 9.49
C ASP A 160 24.45 -9.30 10.86
N GLY A 161 23.26 -9.70 11.24
CA GLY A 161 23.07 -10.53 12.41
C GLY A 161 22.02 -10.02 13.41
N VAL A 162 20.75 -10.16 13.13
CA VAL A 162 19.75 -10.79 14.03
C VAL A 162 18.67 -11.43 13.18
#